data_1522ab743fd8ec1e55c8a77619d0504e
#
_entry.id   1522ab743fd8ec1e55c8a77619d0504e
#
_cell.length_a   1.000
_cell.length_b   1.000
_cell.length_c   1.000
_cell.angle_alpha   90.00
_cell.angle_beta   90.00
_cell.angle_gamma   90.00
#
_symmetry.space_group_name_H-M   'P 1'
#
loop_
_entity.id
_entity.type
_entity.pdbx_description
1 polymer ?
#
loop_
_entity_poly.entity_id
_entity_poly.type
_entity_poly.pdbx_seq_one_letter_code
_entity_poly.pdbx_strand_id
1 'polypeptide(L)'
;SIGSYLDLINFKANHRKIVMNEQQALVTSANLTHDGSSLHSNIGIITKGPIFKELYIFVQAVAEMLGFILSNCVFTFNNSTGDLSIQYVTEGKIKKAILREIERAEKNASIHIGVFYISDRQVVKALKKAAKRDVHIQLILDPNKDAFGLEKNGIPNRQIAAELMKQENIEVRWYDTDGEQFHSKFLIVKHPEETVFIGGSANFTRRNLHDYNLENNFVVIGPSSHAFNIEILDYYNRLWNNIDGHFTEEFEVYEDQSLWKKAL
;
A
#
# COMPACT_ATOMS: atom_id res chain seq x y z
N SER A 1 32.27 3.34 -18.14
CA SER A 1 32.81 2.56 -17.03
C SER A 1 31.68 1.85 -16.27
N ILE A 2 31.95 0.72 -15.65
CA ILE A 2 30.94 -0.05 -14.88
C ILE A 2 30.37 0.79 -13.73
N GLY A 3 31.15 1.70 -13.13
CA GLY A 3 30.70 2.59 -12.06
C GLY A 3 29.57 3.53 -12.48
N SER A 4 29.65 4.16 -13.65
CA SER A 4 28.62 5.06 -14.14
C SER A 4 27.29 4.36 -14.47
N TYR A 5 27.33 3.08 -14.84
CA TYR A 5 26.13 2.28 -15.08
C TYR A 5 25.42 1.92 -13.76
N LEU A 6 26.18 1.59 -12.72
CA LEU A 6 25.62 1.29 -11.39
C LEU A 6 25.01 2.51 -10.72
N ASP A 7 25.55 3.71 -10.93
CA ASP A 7 24.98 4.95 -10.42
C ASP A 7 23.62 5.28 -11.06
N LEU A 8 23.45 4.98 -12.35
CA LEU A 8 22.16 5.12 -13.05
C LEU A 8 21.06 4.17 -12.52
N ILE A 9 21.43 2.97 -12.08
CA ILE A 9 20.48 1.99 -11.50
C ILE A 9 19.96 2.43 -10.12
N ASN A 10 20.73 3.23 -9.39
CA ASN A 10 20.38 3.73 -8.05
C ASN A 10 19.68 5.09 -8.06
N PHE A 11 19.29 5.62 -9.20
CA PHE A 11 18.58 6.90 -9.29
C PHE A 11 17.22 6.79 -8.57
N LYS A 12 16.99 7.67 -7.59
CA LYS A 12 15.72 7.76 -6.85
C LYS A 12 14.64 8.32 -7.78
N ALA A 13 13.61 7.53 -8.04
CA ALA A 13 12.44 8.00 -8.75
C ALA A 13 11.44 8.64 -7.78
N ASN A 14 10.84 9.75 -8.17
CA ASN A 14 9.68 10.29 -7.46
C ASN A 14 8.45 9.48 -7.84
N HIS A 15 8.03 8.59 -6.94
CA HIS A 15 6.87 7.72 -7.12
C HIS A 15 5.67 8.16 -6.29
N ARG A 16 5.74 9.33 -5.66
CA ARG A 16 4.65 9.91 -4.89
C ARG A 16 3.50 10.33 -5.78
N LYS A 17 2.30 10.13 -5.28
CA LYS A 17 1.05 10.46 -5.99
C LYS A 17 0.18 11.29 -5.08
N ILE A 18 0.22 12.59 -5.31
CA ILE A 18 -0.56 13.57 -4.56
C ILE A 18 -1.18 14.58 -5.52
N VAL A 19 -2.44 14.85 -5.34
CA VAL A 19 -3.19 15.91 -6.02
C VAL A 19 -3.84 16.77 -4.96
N MET A 20 -3.74 18.08 -5.07
CA MET A 20 -4.34 18.97 -4.08
C MET A 20 -4.84 20.26 -4.72
N ASN A 21 -5.84 20.84 -4.08
CA ASN A 21 -6.31 22.19 -4.32
C ASN A 21 -6.32 22.97 -2.99
N GLU A 22 -6.99 24.12 -2.93
CA GLU A 22 -7.03 24.98 -1.74
C GLU A 22 -7.83 24.40 -0.55
N GLN A 23 -8.60 23.33 -0.75
CA GLN A 23 -9.53 22.80 0.25
C GLN A 23 -9.23 21.36 0.67
N GLN A 24 -8.65 20.56 -0.21
CA GLN A 24 -8.46 19.13 0.01
C GLN A 24 -7.25 18.58 -0.73
N ALA A 25 -6.74 17.47 -0.24
CA ALA A 25 -5.67 16.72 -0.89
C ALA A 25 -6.05 15.25 -1.03
N LEU A 26 -5.66 14.67 -2.16
CA LEU A 26 -5.74 13.24 -2.45
C LEU A 26 -4.34 12.66 -2.42
N VAL A 27 -4.12 11.64 -1.60
CA VAL A 27 -2.97 10.73 -1.67
C VAL A 27 -3.47 9.40 -2.20
N THR A 28 -2.86 8.89 -3.26
CA THR A 28 -3.39 7.72 -3.97
C THR A 28 -2.28 6.76 -4.42
N SER A 29 -2.68 5.54 -4.75
CA SER A 29 -1.84 4.57 -5.46
C SER A 29 -1.83 4.80 -6.98
N ALA A 30 -2.82 5.53 -7.52
CA ALA A 30 -3.03 5.73 -8.96
C ALA A 30 -1.90 6.54 -9.60
N ASN A 31 -1.38 6.07 -10.73
CA ASN A 31 -0.58 6.92 -11.61
C ASN A 31 -1.51 7.95 -12.27
N LEU A 32 -1.06 9.21 -12.36
CA LEU A 32 -1.82 10.31 -12.97
C LEU A 32 -1.72 10.26 -14.50
N THR A 33 -2.04 9.11 -15.07
CA THR A 33 -2.13 8.83 -16.50
C THR A 33 -3.54 8.30 -16.80
N HIS A 34 -3.95 8.31 -18.07
CA HIS A 34 -5.28 7.79 -18.44
C HIS A 34 -5.47 6.36 -17.94
N ASP A 35 -4.59 5.44 -18.31
CA ASP A 35 -4.71 4.02 -17.94
C ASP A 35 -4.50 3.80 -16.43
N GLY A 36 -3.54 4.51 -15.83
CA GLY A 36 -3.25 4.40 -14.41
C GLY A 36 -4.38 4.85 -13.49
N SER A 37 -5.18 5.82 -13.93
CA SER A 37 -6.29 6.38 -13.12
C SER A 37 -7.66 5.78 -13.43
N SER A 38 -7.86 5.21 -14.62
CA SER A 38 -9.19 4.75 -15.07
C SER A 38 -9.31 3.23 -15.25
N LEU A 39 -8.22 2.52 -15.54
CA LEU A 39 -8.26 1.08 -15.82
C LEU A 39 -7.83 0.23 -14.61
N HIS A 40 -6.85 0.70 -13.83
CA HIS A 40 -6.31 -0.07 -12.72
C HIS A 40 -7.13 0.06 -11.44
N SER A 41 -7.19 -1.01 -10.65
CA SER A 41 -7.78 -0.97 -9.31
C SER A 41 -6.85 -0.23 -8.35
N ASN A 42 -7.25 0.96 -7.95
CA ASN A 42 -6.46 1.85 -7.10
C ASN A 42 -7.19 2.17 -5.79
N ILE A 43 -6.42 2.65 -4.81
CA ILE A 43 -6.95 3.24 -3.58
C ILE A 43 -6.45 4.67 -3.44
N GLY A 44 -7.28 5.53 -2.86
CA GLY A 44 -6.91 6.91 -2.56
C GLY A 44 -7.65 7.41 -1.33
N ILE A 45 -7.02 8.33 -0.60
CA ILE A 45 -7.60 9.00 0.56
C ILE A 45 -7.66 10.48 0.27
N ILE A 46 -8.85 11.03 0.37
CA ILE A 46 -9.09 12.48 0.33
C ILE A 46 -9.10 12.98 1.78
N THR A 47 -8.28 13.97 2.05
CA THR A 47 -8.20 14.61 3.37
C THR A 47 -8.50 16.10 3.29
N LYS A 48 -9.03 16.63 4.39
CA LYS A 48 -9.29 18.04 4.64
C LYS A 48 -8.79 18.40 6.03
N GLY A 49 -8.66 19.69 6.33
CA GLY A 49 -8.28 20.14 7.66
C GLY A 49 -6.78 20.29 7.90
N PRO A 50 -6.30 20.27 9.14
CA PRO A 50 -4.94 20.70 9.50
C PRO A 50 -3.80 19.97 8.81
N ILE A 51 -3.95 18.68 8.53
CA ILE A 51 -2.95 17.85 7.81
C ILE A 51 -2.62 18.41 6.42
N PHE A 52 -3.55 19.15 5.83
CA PHE A 52 -3.37 19.78 4.53
C PHE A 52 -2.17 20.74 4.51
N LYS A 53 -1.90 21.44 5.60
CA LYS A 53 -0.75 22.36 5.71
C LYS A 53 0.57 21.61 5.57
N GLU A 54 0.70 20.44 6.18
CA GLU A 54 1.90 19.60 6.08
C GLU A 54 2.11 19.12 4.64
N LEU A 55 1.02 18.68 4.00
CA LEU A 55 1.04 18.26 2.60
C LEU A 55 1.44 19.41 1.66
N TYR A 56 0.90 20.61 1.89
CA TYR A 56 1.21 21.78 1.09
C TYR A 56 2.67 22.18 1.19
N ILE A 57 3.22 22.27 2.41
CA ILE A 57 4.64 22.58 2.64
C ILE A 57 5.53 21.56 1.90
N PHE A 58 5.15 20.30 1.94
CA PHE A 58 5.87 19.25 1.24
C PHE A 58 5.82 19.42 -0.28
N VAL A 59 4.64 19.67 -0.86
CA VAL A 59 4.48 19.90 -2.31
C VAL A 59 5.21 21.16 -2.76
N GLN A 60 5.16 22.23 -1.94
CA GLN A 60 5.89 23.47 -2.19
C GLN A 60 7.40 23.22 -2.26
N ALA A 61 7.98 22.49 -1.31
CA ALA A 61 9.40 22.16 -1.31
C ALA A 61 9.83 21.38 -2.57
N VAL A 62 8.98 20.45 -3.04
CA VAL A 62 9.25 19.73 -4.30
C VAL A 62 9.15 20.66 -5.52
N ALA A 63 8.16 21.55 -5.56
CA ALA A 63 8.01 22.52 -6.63
C ALA A 63 9.21 23.48 -6.72
N GLU A 64 9.65 24.00 -5.58
CA GLU A 64 10.84 24.87 -5.48
C GLU A 64 12.11 24.17 -5.98
N MET A 65 12.33 22.90 -5.66
CA MET A 65 13.43 22.10 -6.19
C MET A 65 13.40 21.97 -7.72
N LEU A 66 12.21 22.05 -8.32
CA LEU A 66 12.00 22.00 -9.77
C LEU A 66 11.98 23.40 -10.42
N GLY A 67 12.21 24.46 -9.65
CA GLY A 67 12.22 25.83 -10.12
C GLY A 67 10.84 26.47 -10.27
N PHE A 68 9.79 25.87 -9.71
CA PHE A 68 8.44 26.44 -9.69
C PHE A 68 8.21 27.22 -8.40
N ILE A 69 7.55 28.37 -8.50
CA ILE A 69 7.09 29.15 -7.35
C ILE A 69 5.59 28.92 -7.21
N LEU A 70 5.18 28.27 -6.12
CA LEU A 70 3.77 28.19 -5.78
C LEU A 70 3.33 29.45 -5.04
N SER A 71 2.13 29.92 -5.32
CA SER A 71 1.53 31.04 -4.58
C SER A 71 1.41 30.69 -3.09
N ASN A 72 1.69 31.68 -2.23
CA ASN A 72 1.48 31.51 -0.80
C ASN A 72 -0.01 31.31 -0.51
N CYS A 73 -0.40 30.12 -0.12
CA CYS A 73 -1.75 29.82 0.33
C CYS A 73 -1.86 30.09 1.84
N VAL A 74 -2.83 30.87 2.25
CA VAL A 74 -3.16 31.06 3.65
C VAL A 74 -4.29 30.07 3.98
N PHE A 75 -4.00 29.09 4.80
CA PHE A 75 -4.98 28.10 5.24
C PHE A 75 -5.48 28.44 6.62
N THR A 76 -6.79 28.61 6.75
CA THR A 76 -7.48 28.73 8.04
C THR A 76 -8.21 27.42 8.31
N PHE A 77 -7.72 26.65 9.27
CA PHE A 77 -8.39 25.45 9.75
C PHE A 77 -8.88 25.65 11.16
N ASN A 78 -10.14 25.31 11.38
CA ASN A 78 -10.63 25.15 12.75
C ASN A 78 -9.95 23.91 13.35
N ASN A 79 -9.47 24.01 14.58
CA ASN A 79 -8.98 22.86 15.32
C ASN A 79 -10.15 21.87 15.47
N SER A 80 -10.19 20.86 14.64
CA SER A 80 -11.17 19.78 14.75
C SER A 80 -10.61 18.76 15.75
N THR A 81 -11.31 18.56 16.83
CA THR A 81 -11.15 17.39 17.70
C THR A 81 -11.91 16.25 17.03
N GLY A 82 -11.25 15.50 16.17
CA GLY A 82 -11.82 14.30 15.55
C GLY A 82 -11.29 13.04 16.23
N ASP A 83 -12.00 11.94 16.05
CA ASP A 83 -11.63 10.63 16.61
C ASP A 83 -10.53 9.90 15.81
N LEU A 84 -10.12 10.46 14.67
CA LEU A 84 -9.05 9.91 13.84
C LEU A 84 -7.75 10.69 14.02
N SER A 85 -6.66 9.97 14.25
CA SER A 85 -5.29 10.47 14.08
C SER A 85 -4.83 10.18 12.66
N ILE A 86 -4.44 11.23 11.92
CA ILE A 86 -3.94 11.11 10.56
C ILE A 86 -2.51 11.61 10.52
N GLN A 87 -1.59 10.79 10.00
CA GLN A 87 -0.18 11.12 9.82
C GLN A 87 0.20 10.97 8.35
N TYR A 88 0.87 11.97 7.80
CA TYR A 88 1.50 11.88 6.50
C TYR A 88 2.92 11.35 6.68
N VAL A 89 3.24 10.25 6.03
CA VAL A 89 4.54 9.58 6.15
C VAL A 89 5.18 9.39 4.78
N THR A 90 6.48 9.56 4.74
CA THR A 90 7.28 9.44 3.51
C THR A 90 8.47 8.52 3.74
N GLU A 91 8.97 7.92 2.67
CA GLU A 91 10.21 7.14 2.62
C GLU A 91 10.31 6.09 3.75
N GLY A 92 11.44 5.99 4.44
CA GLY A 92 11.69 5.01 5.51
C GLY A 92 10.73 5.08 6.70
N LYS A 93 9.98 6.18 6.87
CA LYS A 93 8.91 6.27 7.87
C LYS A 93 7.73 5.37 7.52
N ILE A 94 7.45 5.14 6.21
CA ILE A 94 6.40 4.22 5.75
C ILE A 94 6.71 2.81 6.24
N LYS A 95 7.93 2.33 5.99
CA LYS A 95 8.37 1.01 6.45
C LYS A 95 8.29 0.86 7.96
N LYS A 96 8.75 1.88 8.70
CA LYS A 96 8.68 1.88 10.17
C LYS A 96 7.25 1.77 10.66
N ALA A 97 6.30 2.48 10.04
CA ALA A 97 4.88 2.39 10.37
C ALA A 97 4.32 1.00 10.09
N ILE A 98 4.57 0.43 8.90
CA ILE A 98 4.13 -0.91 8.53
C ILE A 98 4.65 -1.96 9.53
N LEU A 99 5.96 -1.97 9.79
CA LEU A 99 6.56 -2.96 10.70
C LEU A 99 6.05 -2.80 12.11
N ARG A 100 5.92 -1.57 12.62
CA ARG A 100 5.38 -1.28 13.95
C ARG A 100 3.99 -1.87 14.13
N GLU A 101 3.09 -1.66 13.18
CA GLU A 101 1.70 -2.13 13.31
C GLU A 101 1.59 -3.66 13.17
N ILE A 102 2.37 -4.29 12.28
CA ILE A 102 2.45 -5.75 12.20
C ILE A 102 3.03 -6.35 13.50
N GLU A 103 4.06 -5.73 14.07
CA GLU A 103 4.70 -6.20 15.30
C GLU A 103 3.81 -6.01 16.54
N ARG A 104 2.97 -4.96 16.56
CA ARG A 104 2.00 -4.66 17.62
C ARG A 104 0.78 -5.58 17.59
N ALA A 105 0.50 -6.21 16.45
CA ALA A 105 -0.63 -7.11 16.32
C ALA A 105 -0.43 -8.38 17.17
N GLU A 106 -1.40 -8.65 18.05
CA GLU A 106 -1.45 -9.78 18.95
C GLU A 106 -2.70 -10.63 18.69
N LYS A 107 -2.87 -11.73 19.39
CA LYS A 107 -4.06 -12.58 19.33
C LYS A 107 -5.35 -11.76 19.39
N ASN A 108 -6.32 -12.06 18.56
CA ASN A 108 -7.57 -11.31 18.30
C ASN A 108 -7.40 -10.03 17.44
N ALA A 109 -6.20 -9.72 16.98
CA ALA A 109 -6.04 -8.78 15.88
C ALA A 109 -6.13 -9.51 14.53
N SER A 110 -6.48 -8.76 13.48
CA SER A 110 -6.37 -9.23 12.10
C SER A 110 -5.61 -8.24 11.24
N ILE A 111 -4.92 -8.78 10.24
CA ILE A 111 -4.15 -7.99 9.27
C ILE A 111 -4.72 -8.26 7.88
N HIS A 112 -5.06 -7.18 7.16
CA HIS A 112 -5.55 -7.25 5.80
C HIS A 112 -4.65 -6.41 4.89
N ILE A 113 -4.13 -7.01 3.83
CA ILE A 113 -3.21 -6.38 2.89
C ILE A 113 -3.80 -6.45 1.49
N GLY A 114 -3.79 -5.30 0.80
CA GLY A 114 -4.02 -5.22 -0.63
C GLY A 114 -2.82 -4.57 -1.30
N VAL A 115 -2.05 -5.31 -2.12
CA VAL A 115 -0.83 -4.75 -2.67
C VAL A 115 -0.46 -5.28 -4.04
N PHE A 116 -0.01 -4.35 -4.92
CA PHE A 116 0.46 -4.68 -6.27
C PHE A 116 1.77 -5.50 -6.26
N TYR A 117 2.77 -5.10 -5.44
CA TYR A 117 4.03 -5.85 -5.27
C TYR A 117 4.42 -6.01 -3.80
N ILE A 118 4.74 -7.25 -3.42
CA ILE A 118 5.30 -7.59 -2.12
C ILE A 118 6.58 -8.43 -2.27
N SER A 119 7.71 -7.95 -1.71
CA SER A 119 8.98 -8.66 -1.71
C SER A 119 9.92 -8.22 -0.59
N ASP A 120 9.55 -7.23 0.23
CA ASP A 120 10.40 -6.79 1.34
C ASP A 120 10.52 -7.89 2.39
N ARG A 121 11.75 -8.39 2.59
CA ARG A 121 12.00 -9.53 3.48
C ARG A 121 11.72 -9.25 4.95
N GLN A 122 11.77 -7.98 5.38
CA GLN A 122 11.44 -7.63 6.77
C GLN A 122 9.94 -7.64 6.98
N VAL A 123 9.16 -7.16 6.01
CA VAL A 123 7.69 -7.26 6.04
C VAL A 123 7.26 -8.73 6.03
N VAL A 124 7.76 -9.55 5.12
CA VAL A 124 7.46 -11.00 5.05
C VAL A 124 7.79 -11.69 6.38
N LYS A 125 8.96 -11.40 6.96
CA LYS A 125 9.36 -11.96 8.26
C LYS A 125 8.44 -11.50 9.40
N ALA A 126 8.02 -10.23 9.40
CA ALA A 126 7.11 -9.69 10.41
C ALA A 126 5.72 -10.35 10.33
N LEU A 127 5.17 -10.54 9.12
CA LEU A 127 3.90 -11.27 8.91
C LEU A 127 3.97 -12.70 9.43
N LYS A 128 5.04 -13.44 9.08
CA LYS A 128 5.25 -14.81 9.59
C LYS A 128 5.36 -14.88 11.12
N LYS A 129 5.96 -13.86 11.76
CA LYS A 129 5.99 -13.76 13.22
C LYS A 129 4.62 -13.43 13.82
N ALA A 130 3.84 -12.57 13.17
CA ALA A 130 2.49 -12.23 13.61
C ALA A 130 1.56 -13.45 13.52
N ALA A 131 1.62 -14.22 12.44
CA ALA A 131 0.89 -15.48 12.30
C ALA A 131 1.18 -16.48 13.46
N LYS A 132 2.45 -16.56 13.90
CA LYS A 132 2.85 -17.40 15.06
C LYS A 132 2.33 -16.86 16.42
N ARG A 133 1.84 -15.62 16.46
CA ARG A 133 1.13 -15.03 17.62
C ARG A 133 -0.39 -15.17 17.54
N ASP A 134 -0.89 -16.05 16.68
CA ASP A 134 -2.31 -16.25 16.41
C ASP A 134 -3.02 -15.02 15.81
N VAL A 135 -2.29 -14.18 15.07
CA VAL A 135 -2.88 -13.10 14.28
C VAL A 135 -3.37 -13.67 12.96
N HIS A 136 -4.64 -13.42 12.63
CA HIS A 136 -5.22 -13.82 11.34
C HIS A 136 -4.80 -12.82 10.26
N ILE A 137 -4.24 -13.32 9.16
CA ILE A 137 -3.64 -12.48 8.10
C ILE A 137 -4.19 -12.87 6.74
N GLN A 138 -4.74 -11.89 6.03
CA GLN A 138 -5.29 -12.05 4.69
C GLN A 138 -4.59 -11.10 3.72
N LEU A 139 -4.18 -11.62 2.55
CA LEU A 139 -3.54 -10.83 1.50
C LEU A 139 -4.30 -10.97 0.18
N ILE A 140 -4.70 -9.85 -0.40
CA ILE A 140 -5.10 -9.76 -1.82
C ILE A 140 -3.89 -9.24 -2.60
N LEU A 141 -3.39 -10.05 -3.51
CA LEU A 141 -2.21 -9.74 -4.30
C LEU A 141 -2.53 -9.68 -5.78
N ASP A 142 -1.86 -8.81 -6.51
CA ASP A 142 -1.84 -8.87 -7.97
C ASP A 142 -1.13 -10.17 -8.41
N PRO A 143 -1.69 -10.97 -9.32
CA PRO A 143 -1.06 -12.22 -9.77
C PRO A 143 0.22 -11.99 -10.59
N ASN A 144 0.53 -10.73 -10.91
CA ASN A 144 1.65 -10.30 -11.75
C ASN A 144 1.71 -11.08 -13.08
N LYS A 145 0.54 -11.31 -13.68
CA LYS A 145 0.45 -11.97 -15.00
C LYS A 145 0.70 -11.00 -16.15
N ASP A 146 0.32 -9.72 -15.98
CA ASP A 146 0.43 -8.70 -17.01
C ASP A 146 1.06 -7.41 -16.50
N ALA A 147 1.87 -6.75 -17.30
CA ALA A 147 2.26 -5.36 -17.09
C ALA A 147 2.76 -4.72 -18.37
N PHE A 148 2.30 -3.53 -18.67
CA PHE A 148 2.67 -2.75 -19.86
C PHE A 148 2.44 -3.52 -21.18
N GLY A 149 1.36 -4.31 -21.24
CA GLY A 149 1.04 -5.14 -22.39
C GLY A 149 1.95 -6.35 -22.60
N LEU A 150 2.76 -6.72 -21.61
CA LEU A 150 3.64 -7.88 -21.65
C LEU A 150 3.23 -8.90 -20.57
N GLU A 151 3.14 -10.17 -20.97
CA GLU A 151 2.92 -11.26 -20.04
C GLU A 151 4.11 -11.38 -19.07
N LYS A 152 3.80 -11.44 -17.77
CA LYS A 152 4.78 -11.61 -16.70
C LYS A 152 4.68 -13.02 -16.10
N ASN A 153 5.78 -13.42 -15.46
CA ASN A 153 5.93 -14.74 -14.86
C ASN A 153 5.53 -14.82 -13.38
N GLY A 154 4.76 -13.84 -12.86
CA GLY A 154 4.26 -13.83 -11.48
C GLY A 154 5.25 -13.35 -10.41
N ILE A 155 6.45 -12.93 -10.80
CA ILE A 155 7.46 -12.42 -9.85
C ILE A 155 7.14 -10.95 -9.49
N PRO A 156 7.22 -10.56 -8.21
CA PRO A 156 7.69 -11.36 -7.04
C PRO A 156 6.55 -12.04 -6.27
N ASN A 157 5.28 -11.73 -6.54
CA ASN A 157 4.17 -12.05 -5.64
C ASN A 157 3.95 -13.54 -5.47
N ARG A 158 3.99 -14.34 -6.55
CA ARG A 158 3.70 -15.79 -6.46
C ARG A 158 4.67 -16.53 -5.55
N GLN A 159 5.96 -16.17 -5.57
CA GLN A 159 6.96 -16.77 -4.69
C GLN A 159 6.73 -16.40 -3.22
N ILE A 160 6.41 -15.12 -2.96
CA ILE A 160 6.13 -14.65 -1.60
C ILE A 160 4.83 -15.25 -1.07
N ALA A 161 3.79 -15.32 -1.89
CA ALA A 161 2.53 -15.95 -1.53
C ALA A 161 2.74 -17.42 -1.13
N ALA A 162 3.46 -18.20 -1.94
CA ALA A 162 3.78 -19.59 -1.64
C ALA A 162 4.63 -19.76 -0.36
N GLU A 163 5.48 -18.77 -0.01
CA GLU A 163 6.19 -18.77 1.26
C GLU A 163 5.27 -18.46 2.45
N LEU A 164 4.36 -17.50 2.30
CA LEU A 164 3.43 -17.07 3.35
C LEU A 164 2.35 -18.12 3.64
N MET A 165 1.80 -18.75 2.62
CA MET A 165 0.79 -19.81 2.72
C MET A 165 1.26 -21.06 3.50
N LYS A 166 2.55 -21.19 3.81
CA LYS A 166 3.06 -22.23 4.70
C LYS A 166 2.76 -21.95 6.18
N GLN A 167 2.20 -20.80 6.53
CA GLN A 167 1.80 -20.46 7.89
C GLN A 167 0.28 -20.68 8.04
N GLU A 168 -0.17 -21.33 9.09
CA GLU A 168 -1.57 -21.69 9.31
C GLU A 168 -2.55 -20.49 9.36
N ASN A 169 -2.07 -19.33 9.85
CA ASN A 169 -2.91 -18.14 10.03
C ASN A 169 -2.71 -17.10 8.90
N ILE A 170 -2.20 -17.52 7.74
CA ILE A 170 -2.05 -16.66 6.58
C ILE A 170 -2.82 -17.24 5.39
N GLU A 171 -3.67 -16.42 4.81
CA GLU A 171 -4.44 -16.73 3.61
C GLU A 171 -4.09 -15.72 2.50
N VAL A 172 -4.01 -16.19 1.27
CA VAL A 172 -3.73 -15.36 0.10
C VAL A 172 -4.80 -15.62 -0.96
N ARG A 173 -5.32 -14.54 -1.53
CA ARG A 173 -6.14 -14.55 -2.74
C ARG A 173 -5.48 -13.68 -3.81
N TRP A 174 -5.74 -13.99 -5.07
CA TRP A 174 -5.29 -13.20 -6.18
C TRP A 174 -6.40 -12.26 -6.64
N TYR A 175 -6.08 -11.00 -6.89
CA TYR A 175 -7.04 -10.13 -7.54
C TYR A 175 -7.30 -10.65 -8.96
N ASP A 176 -8.57 -10.77 -9.36
CA ASP A 176 -8.94 -11.19 -10.70
C ASP A 176 -8.70 -10.02 -11.66
N THR A 177 -7.69 -10.17 -12.55
CA THR A 177 -7.27 -9.16 -13.52
C THR A 177 -7.56 -9.64 -14.94
N ASP A 178 -8.08 -8.75 -15.77
CA ASP A 178 -8.30 -8.97 -17.21
C ASP A 178 -7.65 -7.83 -18.01
N GLY A 179 -6.30 -7.80 -17.98
CA GLY A 179 -5.47 -6.76 -18.61
C GLY A 179 -5.17 -5.53 -17.74
N GLU A 180 -5.97 -5.26 -16.69
CA GLU A 180 -5.68 -4.24 -15.69
C GLU A 180 -4.77 -4.77 -14.59
N GLN A 181 -4.40 -3.90 -13.63
CA GLN A 181 -3.57 -4.22 -12.48
C GLN A 181 -4.33 -3.96 -11.17
N PHE A 182 -4.12 -4.82 -10.19
CA PHE A 182 -4.46 -4.48 -8.80
C PHE A 182 -3.41 -3.53 -8.23
N HIS A 183 -3.51 -2.27 -8.61
CA HIS A 183 -2.49 -1.27 -8.31
C HIS A 183 -2.64 -0.63 -6.93
N SER A 184 -3.52 -1.14 -6.09
CA SER A 184 -3.69 -0.74 -4.68
C SER A 184 -2.47 -1.08 -3.83
N LYS A 185 -2.20 -0.28 -2.79
CA LYS A 185 -1.12 -0.52 -1.83
C LYS A 185 -1.55 -0.05 -0.46
N PHE A 186 -2.03 -1.00 0.35
CA PHE A 186 -2.47 -0.71 1.70
C PHE A 186 -2.31 -1.90 2.66
N LEU A 187 -2.28 -1.56 3.93
CA LEU A 187 -2.32 -2.44 5.09
C LEU A 187 -3.42 -1.93 6.01
N ILE A 188 -4.27 -2.83 6.49
CA ILE A 188 -5.23 -2.59 7.57
C ILE A 188 -4.86 -3.52 8.72
N VAL A 189 -4.67 -2.98 9.91
CA VAL A 189 -4.52 -3.77 11.14
C VAL A 189 -5.71 -3.45 12.04
N LYS A 190 -6.57 -4.44 12.23
CA LYS A 190 -7.72 -4.33 13.13
C LYS A 190 -7.35 -4.92 14.48
N HIS A 191 -7.21 -4.07 15.47
CA HIS A 191 -7.15 -4.45 16.88
C HIS A 191 -8.56 -4.51 17.47
N PRO A 192 -8.77 -5.04 18.69
CA PRO A 192 -10.09 -5.10 19.30
C PRO A 192 -10.85 -3.77 19.35
N GLU A 193 -10.18 -2.68 19.73
CA GLU A 193 -10.80 -1.36 19.90
C GLU A 193 -10.41 -0.34 18.82
N GLU A 194 -9.33 -0.58 18.11
CA GLU A 194 -8.71 0.36 17.20
C GLU A 194 -8.40 -0.28 15.84
N THR A 195 -8.57 0.48 14.78
CA THR A 195 -8.13 0.08 13.45
C THR A 195 -7.09 1.06 12.93
N VAL A 196 -6.03 0.52 12.34
CA VAL A 196 -4.96 1.28 11.69
C VAL A 196 -4.99 0.99 10.19
N PHE A 197 -5.09 2.04 9.40
CA PHE A 197 -4.92 1.97 7.96
C PHE A 197 -3.60 2.63 7.55
N ILE A 198 -2.82 1.97 6.67
CA ILE A 198 -1.62 2.53 6.06
C ILE A 198 -1.75 2.34 4.56
N GLY A 199 -1.82 3.42 3.78
CA GLY A 199 -1.99 3.31 2.34
C GLY A 199 -1.52 4.54 1.57
N GLY A 200 -1.16 4.33 0.30
CA GLY A 200 -0.67 5.37 -0.61
C GLY A 200 0.11 4.82 -1.80
N SER A 201 1.27 5.41 -2.11
CA SER A 201 2.04 5.06 -3.31
C SER A 201 2.97 3.86 -3.16
N ALA A 202 3.36 3.49 -1.93
CA ALA A 202 4.45 2.56 -1.68
C ALA A 202 4.04 1.09 -1.83
N ASN A 203 4.63 0.39 -2.79
CA ASN A 203 4.63 -1.07 -2.81
C ASN A 203 5.45 -1.64 -1.63
N PHE A 204 5.18 -2.88 -1.24
CA PHE A 204 5.88 -3.54 -0.15
C PHE A 204 7.15 -4.24 -0.65
N THR A 205 7.97 -3.49 -1.38
CA THR A 205 9.25 -3.97 -1.94
C THR A 205 10.42 -3.21 -1.35
N ARG A 206 11.63 -3.79 -1.47
CA ARG A 206 12.85 -3.13 -1.04
C ARG A 206 13.00 -1.75 -1.69
N ARG A 207 12.70 -1.64 -2.99
CA ARG A 207 12.83 -0.37 -3.73
C ARG A 207 11.97 0.75 -3.13
N ASN A 208 10.74 0.43 -2.71
CA ASN A 208 9.78 1.42 -2.21
C ASN A 208 9.94 1.68 -0.70
N LEU A 209 10.39 0.69 0.09
CA LEU A 209 10.45 0.79 1.54
C LEU A 209 11.85 1.10 2.12
N HIS A 210 12.91 1.14 1.29
CA HIS A 210 14.29 1.40 1.71
C HIS A 210 14.88 2.65 1.03
N ASP A 211 14.05 3.65 0.77
CA ASP A 211 14.46 4.97 0.26
C ASP A 211 15.09 4.97 -1.13
N TYR A 212 14.88 3.91 -1.95
CA TYR A 212 15.32 3.90 -3.36
C TYR A 212 14.33 4.63 -4.27
N ASN A 213 13.07 4.74 -3.88
CA ASN A 213 12.09 5.65 -4.45
C ASN A 213 11.64 6.67 -3.41
N LEU A 214 11.13 7.80 -3.86
CA LEU A 214 10.39 8.73 -3.01
C LEU A 214 8.92 8.31 -3.02
N GLU A 215 8.39 8.00 -1.84
CA GLU A 215 7.04 7.48 -1.64
C GLU A 215 6.25 8.32 -0.64
N ASN A 216 4.93 8.21 -0.67
CA ASN A 216 4.04 8.85 0.29
C ASN A 216 2.85 7.97 0.67
N ASN A 217 2.57 7.90 1.95
CA ASN A 217 1.41 7.19 2.49
C ASN A 217 0.75 8.02 3.60
N PHE A 218 -0.52 7.71 3.86
CA PHE A 218 -1.17 8.08 5.12
C PHE A 218 -1.12 6.90 6.09
N VAL A 219 -1.02 7.24 7.38
CA VAL A 219 -1.33 6.37 8.51
C VAL A 219 -2.56 6.97 9.18
N VAL A 220 -3.66 6.25 9.19
CA VAL A 220 -4.93 6.66 9.83
C VAL A 220 -5.21 5.71 10.97
N ILE A 221 -5.41 6.25 12.17
CA ILE A 221 -5.62 5.48 13.40
C ILE A 221 -6.88 5.99 14.07
N GLY A 222 -7.75 5.11 14.49
CA GLY A 222 -8.94 5.47 15.26
C GLY A 222 -9.81 4.29 15.67
N PRO A 223 -10.91 4.55 16.38
CA PRO A 223 -11.82 3.51 16.85
C PRO A 223 -12.29 2.61 15.69
N SER A 224 -12.36 1.30 15.92
CA SER A 224 -12.86 0.35 14.90
C SER A 224 -14.29 0.65 14.48
N SER A 225 -15.07 1.34 15.32
CA SER A 225 -16.45 1.78 15.03
C SER A 225 -16.53 3.07 14.20
N HIS A 226 -15.42 3.75 13.93
CA HIS A 226 -15.44 4.99 13.12
C HIS A 226 -15.82 4.67 11.67
N ALA A 227 -16.65 5.51 11.03
CA ALA A 227 -17.17 5.30 9.67
C ALA A 227 -16.08 5.01 8.64
N PHE A 228 -14.96 5.73 8.67
CA PHE A 228 -13.80 5.47 7.81
C PHE A 228 -13.27 4.03 7.97
N ASN A 229 -13.12 3.55 9.20
CA ASN A 229 -12.59 2.23 9.48
C ASN A 229 -13.56 1.11 9.07
N ILE A 230 -14.86 1.36 9.21
CA ILE A 230 -15.91 0.46 8.71
C ILE A 230 -15.84 0.39 7.18
N GLU A 231 -15.81 1.53 6.50
CA GLU A 231 -15.79 1.62 5.03
C GLU A 231 -14.59 0.88 4.42
N ILE A 232 -13.38 1.06 4.95
CA ILE A 232 -12.20 0.37 4.41
C ILE A 232 -12.20 -1.12 4.67
N LEU A 233 -12.74 -1.57 5.82
CA LEU A 233 -12.90 -2.99 6.11
C LEU A 233 -13.99 -3.62 5.24
N ASP A 234 -15.11 -2.94 5.02
CA ASP A 234 -16.17 -3.38 4.13
C ASP A 234 -15.68 -3.45 2.68
N TYR A 235 -14.90 -2.47 2.23
CA TYR A 235 -14.24 -2.53 0.92
C TYR A 235 -13.35 -3.77 0.79
N TYR A 236 -12.48 -4.03 1.79
CA TYR A 236 -11.63 -5.22 1.78
C TYR A 236 -12.46 -6.53 1.78
N ASN A 237 -13.46 -6.62 2.65
CA ASN A 237 -14.34 -7.78 2.77
C ASN A 237 -15.13 -8.03 1.48
N ARG A 238 -15.57 -6.97 0.80
CA ARG A 238 -16.23 -7.08 -0.50
C ARG A 238 -15.34 -7.74 -1.54
N LEU A 239 -14.07 -7.32 -1.63
CA LEU A 239 -13.10 -7.92 -2.55
C LEU A 239 -12.79 -9.36 -2.17
N TRP A 240 -12.51 -9.58 -0.88
CA TRP A 240 -12.12 -10.90 -0.36
C TRP A 240 -13.20 -11.96 -0.57
N ASN A 241 -14.45 -11.62 -0.29
CA ASN A 241 -15.58 -12.55 -0.35
C ASN A 241 -16.35 -12.49 -1.68
N ASN A 242 -15.89 -11.74 -2.67
CA ASN A 242 -16.56 -11.60 -3.96
C ASN A 242 -18.02 -11.12 -3.82
N ILE A 243 -18.31 -10.16 -2.93
CA ILE A 243 -19.65 -9.64 -2.70
C ILE A 243 -20.03 -8.71 -3.83
N ASP A 244 -21.16 -8.98 -4.49
CA ASP A 244 -21.69 -8.23 -5.64
C ASP A 244 -20.75 -8.17 -6.85
N GLY A 245 -19.85 -9.14 -7.00
CA GLY A 245 -18.95 -9.26 -8.14
C GLY A 245 -17.90 -10.34 -7.97
N HIS A 246 -17.14 -10.60 -9.01
CA HIS A 246 -15.98 -11.49 -8.96
C HIS A 246 -14.72 -10.64 -8.96
N PHE A 247 -14.04 -10.55 -7.83
CA PHE A 247 -12.91 -9.66 -7.60
C PHE A 247 -11.59 -10.40 -7.32
N THR A 248 -11.72 -11.60 -6.77
CA THR A 248 -10.54 -12.37 -6.35
C THR A 248 -10.70 -13.85 -6.64
N GLU A 249 -9.57 -14.47 -6.96
CA GLU A 249 -9.39 -15.90 -7.19
C GLU A 249 -8.72 -16.59 -5.99
N GLU A 250 -8.94 -17.90 -5.85
CA GLU A 250 -8.26 -18.72 -4.86
C GLU A 250 -6.75 -18.82 -5.14
N PHE A 251 -5.96 -19.06 -4.11
CA PHE A 251 -4.50 -19.13 -4.20
C PHE A 251 -4.02 -20.11 -5.28
N GLU A 252 -4.66 -21.26 -5.41
CA GLU A 252 -4.30 -22.35 -6.31
C GLU A 252 -4.33 -21.99 -7.79
N VAL A 253 -5.13 -20.97 -8.18
CA VAL A 253 -5.29 -20.54 -9.59
C VAL A 253 -3.97 -20.07 -10.19
N TYR A 254 -3.15 -19.39 -9.41
CA TYR A 254 -1.84 -18.89 -9.85
C TYR A 254 -0.67 -19.44 -9.03
N GLU A 255 -0.89 -20.52 -8.28
CA GLU A 255 0.20 -21.21 -7.60
C GLU A 255 1.24 -21.69 -8.62
N ASP A 256 2.50 -21.33 -8.41
CA ASP A 256 3.58 -21.78 -9.27
C ASP A 256 3.91 -23.25 -9.02
N GLN A 257 3.44 -24.12 -9.90
CA GLN A 257 3.65 -25.56 -9.80
C GLN A 257 5.02 -26.03 -10.34
N SER A 258 5.82 -25.14 -10.91
CA SER A 258 7.12 -25.51 -11.47
C SER A 258 8.14 -25.80 -10.35
N LEU A 259 8.71 -27.02 -10.36
CA LEU A 259 9.74 -27.42 -9.41
C LEU A 259 11.00 -26.53 -9.44
N TRP A 260 11.32 -25.97 -10.60
CA TRP A 260 12.48 -25.09 -10.82
C TRP A 260 12.33 -23.73 -10.15
N LYS A 261 11.12 -23.16 -10.08
CA LYS A 261 10.84 -21.90 -9.43
C LYS A 261 10.67 -22.02 -7.91
N LYS A 262 10.43 -23.22 -7.40
CA LYS A 262 10.39 -23.52 -5.95
C LYS A 262 11.79 -23.58 -5.33
N ALA A 263 12.86 -23.68 -6.14
CA ALA A 263 14.24 -23.81 -5.69
C ALA A 263 15.04 -22.48 -5.69
N LEU A 264 14.48 -21.39 -6.23
CA LEU A 264 15.06 -20.05 -6.22
C LEU A 264 14.45 -19.21 -5.07
#